data_5c43e430c4b7707cf8ed5f6c72b2016b
#
_entry.id   5c43e430c4b7707cf8ed5f6c72b2016b
#
_cell.length_a   1.000
_cell.length_b   1.000
_cell.length_c   1.000
_cell.angle_alpha   90.00
_cell.angle_beta   90.00
_cell.angle_gamma   90.00
#
_symmetry.space_group_name_H-M   'P 1'
#
loop_
_entity.id
_entity.type
_entity.pdbx_description
1 polymer ?
#
loop_
_entity_poly.entity_id
_entity_poly.type
_entity_poly.pdbx_seq_one_letter_code
_entity_poly.pdbx_strand_id
1 'polypeptide(L)'
;DLLQVNRKFLGEPGANLFREWIRKEVELDTPYDEFARKILVASGSNKENPAASYFKVLRGPAETMENTTHLFLATRFNCNKCHDHPFERWTQDQYYQTAAFFAQTGLKRDAASGERNIGGTAVEGAKALYEIVYDLKEGEVKHLRTGRVAEPTFPFPAKFAAPKNPSRREQLAAWVTSPDNRYFAMS
;
A
#
# COMPACT_ATOMS: atom_id res chain seq x y z
N ASP A 1 -12.35 -6.76 -6.62
CA ASP A 1 -11.76 -7.46 -5.46
C ASP A 1 -10.24 -7.31 -5.32
N LEU A 2 -9.50 -7.05 -6.40
CA LEU A 2 -8.02 -6.90 -6.35
C LEU A 2 -7.55 -5.82 -5.36
N LEU A 3 -8.19 -4.66 -5.35
CA LEU A 3 -7.91 -3.56 -4.42
C LEU A 3 -8.65 -3.71 -3.07
N GLN A 4 -9.24 -4.86 -2.81
CA GLN A 4 -9.92 -5.24 -1.57
C GLN A 4 -10.99 -4.22 -1.13
N VAL A 5 -11.75 -3.64 -2.06
CA VAL A 5 -12.83 -2.72 -1.75
C VAL A 5 -13.89 -3.45 -0.92
N ASN A 6 -13.94 -3.16 0.37
CA ASN A 6 -14.71 -3.94 1.33
C ASN A 6 -15.39 -3.04 2.38
N ARG A 7 -16.71 -3.23 2.56
CA ARG A 7 -17.50 -2.51 3.56
C ARG A 7 -17.05 -2.76 4.99
N LYS A 8 -16.48 -3.94 5.28
CA LYS A 8 -15.95 -4.29 6.59
C LYS A 8 -14.82 -3.36 7.04
N PHE A 9 -13.99 -2.90 6.11
CA PHE A 9 -12.82 -2.05 6.42
C PHE A 9 -13.02 -0.58 6.08
N LEU A 10 -13.98 -0.25 5.22
CA LEU A 10 -14.20 1.11 4.74
C LEU A 10 -15.53 1.71 5.18
N GLY A 11 -16.43 0.90 5.73
CA GLY A 11 -17.84 1.27 5.85
C GLY A 11 -18.50 1.35 4.46
N GLU A 12 -19.81 1.45 4.41
CA GLU A 12 -20.53 1.56 3.12
C GLU A 12 -20.16 2.82 2.34
N PRO A 13 -20.15 4.03 2.97
CA PRO A 13 -19.77 5.25 2.24
C PRO A 13 -18.34 5.22 1.70
N GLY A 14 -17.37 4.78 2.50
CA GLY A 14 -15.98 4.70 2.07
C GLY A 14 -15.75 3.67 0.95
N ALA A 15 -16.44 2.53 1.02
CA ALA A 15 -16.37 1.51 -0.04
C ALA A 15 -16.98 2.01 -1.35
N ASN A 16 -18.08 2.78 -1.29
CA ASN A 16 -18.68 3.37 -2.47
C ASN A 16 -17.77 4.44 -3.10
N LEU A 17 -17.20 5.35 -2.30
CA LEU A 17 -16.26 6.36 -2.79
C LEU A 17 -15.06 5.71 -3.49
N PHE A 18 -14.47 4.68 -2.90
CA PHE A 18 -13.32 4.00 -3.51
C PHE A 18 -13.70 3.26 -4.80
N ARG A 19 -14.85 2.61 -4.84
CA ARG A 19 -15.37 1.95 -6.04
C ARG A 19 -15.65 2.95 -7.16
N GLU A 20 -16.26 4.10 -6.85
CA GLU A 20 -16.54 5.16 -7.82
C GLU A 20 -15.23 5.76 -8.36
N TRP A 21 -14.23 5.98 -7.52
CA TRP A 21 -12.93 6.43 -7.97
C TRP A 21 -12.29 5.43 -8.96
N ILE A 22 -12.30 4.13 -8.65
CA ILE A 22 -11.78 3.09 -9.55
C ILE A 22 -12.53 3.11 -10.89
N ARG A 23 -13.86 3.19 -10.86
CA ARG A 23 -14.66 3.26 -12.07
C ARG A 23 -14.30 4.47 -12.92
N LYS A 24 -14.15 5.63 -12.29
CA LYS A 24 -13.74 6.86 -12.97
C LYS A 24 -12.37 6.75 -13.63
N GLU A 25 -11.39 6.16 -12.97
CA GLU A 25 -10.07 5.94 -13.57
C GLU A 25 -10.16 5.01 -14.81
N VAL A 26 -10.99 3.98 -14.74
CA VAL A 26 -11.25 3.08 -15.89
C VAL A 26 -12.01 3.80 -17.01
N GLU A 27 -13.05 4.60 -16.69
CA GLU A 27 -13.82 5.38 -17.65
C GLU A 27 -12.95 6.43 -18.37
N LEU A 28 -11.92 6.97 -17.69
CA LEU A 28 -10.95 7.91 -18.25
C LEU A 28 -9.83 7.23 -19.04
N ASP A 29 -9.84 5.91 -19.13
CA ASP A 29 -8.76 5.12 -19.74
C ASP A 29 -7.37 5.49 -19.19
N THR A 30 -7.29 5.71 -17.85
CA THR A 30 -6.06 6.09 -17.18
C THR A 30 -5.00 5.02 -17.42
N PRO A 31 -3.80 5.37 -17.91
CA PRO A 31 -2.70 4.41 -18.09
C PRO A 31 -2.43 3.63 -16.80
N TYR A 32 -2.17 2.32 -16.92
CA TYR A 32 -2.06 1.43 -15.77
C TYR A 32 -0.93 1.83 -14.79
N ASP A 33 0.18 2.31 -15.31
CA ASP A 33 1.28 2.84 -14.49
C ASP A 33 0.87 4.09 -13.71
N GLU A 34 0.10 4.99 -14.34
CA GLU A 34 -0.45 6.18 -13.66
C GLU A 34 -1.48 5.76 -12.60
N PHE A 35 -2.37 4.82 -12.91
CA PHE A 35 -3.33 4.26 -11.96
C PHE A 35 -2.63 3.64 -10.74
N ALA A 36 -1.62 2.81 -10.96
CA ALA A 36 -0.83 2.21 -9.89
C ALA A 36 -0.11 3.27 -9.04
N ARG A 37 0.47 4.27 -9.69
CA ARG A 37 1.14 5.39 -9.02
C ARG A 37 0.17 6.18 -8.15
N LYS A 38 -1.02 6.54 -8.66
CA LYS A 38 -2.07 7.25 -7.89
C LYS A 38 -2.42 6.51 -6.60
N ILE A 39 -2.46 5.18 -6.62
CA ILE A 39 -2.71 4.36 -5.43
C ILE A 39 -1.51 4.39 -4.48
N LEU A 40 -0.31 4.11 -4.96
CA LEU A 40 0.87 3.90 -4.13
C LEU A 40 1.34 5.18 -3.42
N VAL A 41 1.11 6.36 -4.00
CA VAL A 41 1.46 7.65 -3.38
C VAL A 41 0.27 8.33 -2.71
N ALA A 42 -0.91 7.69 -2.70
CA ALA A 42 -2.11 8.29 -2.15
C ALA A 42 -1.92 8.75 -0.70
N SER A 43 -2.29 9.98 -0.42
CA SER A 43 -2.23 10.60 0.91
C SER A 43 -3.42 11.52 1.14
N GLY A 44 -3.60 12.00 2.37
CA GLY A 44 -4.75 12.80 2.76
C GLY A 44 -5.95 11.96 3.20
N SER A 45 -7.09 12.60 3.34
CA SER A 45 -8.35 11.97 3.72
C SER A 45 -8.81 10.96 2.67
N ASN A 46 -9.15 9.74 3.07
CA ASN A 46 -9.74 8.77 2.15
C ASN A 46 -11.19 9.11 1.75
N LYS A 47 -11.77 10.17 2.32
CA LYS A 47 -13.02 10.78 1.86
C LYS A 47 -12.79 11.66 0.63
N GLU A 48 -11.75 12.51 0.67
CA GLU A 48 -11.42 13.47 -0.39
C GLU A 48 -10.53 12.84 -1.48
N ASN A 49 -9.63 11.94 -1.08
CA ASN A 49 -8.80 11.13 -1.96
C ASN A 49 -9.10 9.63 -1.74
N PRO A 50 -10.09 9.06 -2.44
CA PRO A 50 -10.52 7.69 -2.22
C PRO A 50 -9.43 6.63 -2.46
N ALA A 51 -8.41 6.92 -3.30
CA ALA A 51 -7.25 6.04 -3.49
C ALA A 51 -6.51 5.74 -2.18
N ALA A 52 -6.50 6.68 -1.21
CA ALA A 52 -5.93 6.48 0.12
C ALA A 52 -6.62 5.37 0.93
N SER A 53 -7.81 4.94 0.52
CA SER A 53 -8.51 3.78 1.11
C SER A 53 -7.70 2.50 0.99
N TYR A 54 -6.80 2.39 0.03
CA TYR A 54 -5.87 1.26 -0.11
C TYR A 54 -5.07 1.02 1.18
N PHE A 55 -4.47 2.07 1.75
CA PHE A 55 -3.73 1.98 3.00
C PHE A 55 -4.61 1.77 4.23
N LYS A 56 -5.83 2.31 4.19
CA LYS A 56 -6.79 2.08 5.26
C LYS A 56 -7.24 0.62 5.35
N VAL A 57 -7.39 -0.07 4.24
CA VAL A 57 -7.75 -1.50 4.19
C VAL A 57 -6.59 -2.35 4.69
N LEU A 58 -5.39 -2.12 4.19
CA LEU A 58 -4.22 -2.97 4.42
C LEU A 58 -3.49 -2.65 5.73
N ARG A 59 -3.51 -1.40 6.17
CA ARG A 59 -3.02 -0.85 7.45
C ARG A 59 -1.54 -1.08 7.76
N GLY A 60 -1.02 -2.29 7.66
CA GLY A 60 0.34 -2.63 8.03
C GLY A 60 1.33 -2.62 6.87
N PRO A 61 2.64 -2.42 7.12
CA PRO A 61 3.65 -2.46 6.06
C PRO A 61 3.73 -3.80 5.33
N ALA A 62 3.58 -4.91 6.06
CA ALA A 62 3.64 -6.25 5.50
C ALA A 62 2.46 -6.53 4.58
N GLU A 63 1.24 -6.29 5.05
CA GLU A 63 0.01 -6.50 4.29
C GLU A 63 -0.04 -5.61 3.05
N THR A 64 0.42 -4.36 3.18
CA THR A 64 0.50 -3.43 2.04
C THR A 64 1.52 -3.91 1.01
N MET A 65 2.69 -4.35 1.44
CA MET A 65 3.73 -4.88 0.56
C MET A 65 3.26 -6.15 -0.15
N GLU A 66 2.68 -7.13 0.58
CA GLU A 66 2.19 -8.39 0.02
C GLU A 66 1.13 -8.15 -1.07
N ASN A 67 0.18 -7.25 -0.81
CA ASN A 67 -0.86 -6.91 -1.79
C ASN A 67 -0.27 -6.14 -2.99
N THR A 68 0.61 -5.17 -2.74
CA THR A 68 1.27 -4.37 -3.78
C THR A 68 2.07 -5.25 -4.75
N THR A 69 2.89 -6.15 -4.21
CA THR A 69 3.73 -7.03 -5.04
C THR A 69 2.91 -8.06 -5.81
N HIS A 70 1.85 -8.58 -5.19
CA HIS A 70 0.95 -9.49 -5.86
C HIS A 70 0.16 -8.80 -6.98
N LEU A 71 -0.36 -7.59 -6.72
CA LEU A 71 -1.22 -6.86 -7.66
C LEU A 71 -0.43 -6.24 -8.82
N PHE A 72 0.70 -5.60 -8.53
CA PHE A 72 1.43 -4.80 -9.51
C PHE A 72 2.71 -5.48 -10.05
N LEU A 73 3.15 -6.57 -9.45
CA LEU A 73 4.37 -7.26 -9.87
C LEU A 73 4.14 -8.77 -10.11
N ALA A 74 2.89 -9.24 -10.04
CA ALA A 74 2.53 -10.66 -10.14
C ALA A 74 3.37 -11.57 -9.23
N THR A 75 3.95 -11.02 -8.14
CA THR A 75 4.87 -11.73 -7.25
C THR A 75 4.24 -11.93 -5.88
N ARG A 76 4.22 -13.17 -5.40
CA ARG A 76 3.70 -13.53 -4.08
C ARG A 76 4.84 -13.66 -3.08
N PHE A 77 4.97 -12.69 -2.19
CA PHE A 77 5.97 -12.69 -1.12
C PHE A 77 5.52 -13.36 0.19
N ASN A 78 4.27 -13.81 0.31
CA ASN A 78 3.71 -14.32 1.58
C ASN A 78 4.56 -15.43 2.22
N CYS A 79 5.12 -16.37 1.43
CA CYS A 79 6.00 -17.43 1.95
C CYS A 79 7.28 -16.87 2.57
N ASN A 80 7.77 -15.76 2.03
CA ASN A 80 9.02 -15.14 2.46
C ASN A 80 8.96 -14.43 3.82
N LYS A 81 7.78 -14.32 4.40
CA LYS A 81 7.63 -13.83 5.77
C LYS A 81 8.38 -14.71 6.79
N CYS A 82 8.41 -16.02 6.57
CA CYS A 82 8.97 -17.00 7.50
C CYS A 82 10.28 -17.63 7.05
N HIS A 83 10.49 -17.81 5.74
CA HIS A 83 11.67 -18.46 5.15
C HIS A 83 11.89 -18.00 3.70
N ASP A 84 13.03 -18.32 3.13
CA ASP A 84 13.29 -18.10 1.70
C ASP A 84 12.30 -18.92 0.84
N HIS A 85 11.91 -18.39 -0.31
CA HIS A 85 10.92 -19.06 -1.15
C HIS A 85 11.43 -20.43 -1.62
N PRO A 86 10.66 -21.51 -1.47
CA PRO A 86 11.16 -22.88 -1.73
C PRO A 86 11.42 -23.16 -3.22
N PHE A 87 10.79 -22.43 -4.13
CA PHE A 87 10.88 -22.67 -5.58
C PHE A 87 11.30 -21.45 -6.39
N GLU A 88 11.28 -20.24 -5.80
CA GLU A 88 11.65 -19.00 -6.47
C GLU A 88 12.84 -18.36 -5.78
N ARG A 89 13.44 -17.36 -6.44
CA ARG A 89 14.65 -16.68 -5.95
C ARG A 89 14.46 -15.72 -4.79
N TRP A 90 13.23 -15.53 -4.32
CA TRP A 90 12.91 -14.53 -3.32
C TRP A 90 13.32 -14.98 -1.91
N THR A 91 13.99 -14.09 -1.20
CA THR A 91 14.49 -14.35 0.15
C THR A 91 13.64 -13.70 1.23
N GLN A 92 13.81 -14.18 2.47
CA GLN A 92 13.19 -13.56 3.64
C GLN A 92 13.68 -12.12 3.85
N ASP A 93 14.97 -11.85 3.61
CA ASP A 93 15.51 -10.49 3.69
C ASP A 93 14.79 -9.54 2.71
N GLN A 94 14.60 -9.95 1.46
CA GLN A 94 13.89 -9.16 0.46
C GLN A 94 12.44 -8.85 0.86
N TYR A 95 11.76 -9.76 1.55
CA TYR A 95 10.43 -9.53 2.10
C TYR A 95 10.42 -8.31 3.04
N TYR A 96 11.29 -8.32 4.06
CA TYR A 96 11.32 -7.26 5.06
C TYR A 96 11.86 -5.94 4.50
N GLN A 97 12.85 -6.00 3.61
CA GLN A 97 13.39 -4.84 2.91
C GLN A 97 12.34 -4.17 2.03
N THR A 98 11.53 -4.96 1.31
CA THR A 98 10.43 -4.40 0.48
C THR A 98 9.31 -3.85 1.36
N ALA A 99 8.94 -4.53 2.46
CA ALA A 99 7.94 -4.03 3.40
C ALA A 99 8.36 -2.71 4.06
N ALA A 100 9.66 -2.46 4.23
CA ALA A 100 10.20 -1.27 4.85
C ALA A 100 9.88 0.03 4.06
N PHE A 101 9.54 -0.05 2.78
CA PHE A 101 9.04 1.11 2.02
C PHE A 101 7.71 1.64 2.55
N PHE A 102 6.90 0.79 3.18
CA PHE A 102 5.60 1.16 3.74
C PHE A 102 5.65 1.45 5.26
N ALA A 103 6.82 1.27 5.90
CA ALA A 103 6.96 1.44 7.35
C ALA A 103 6.64 2.86 7.84
N GLN A 104 6.77 3.85 6.98
CA GLN A 104 6.51 5.26 7.28
C GLN A 104 5.12 5.72 6.81
N THR A 105 4.16 4.81 6.68
CA THR A 105 2.78 5.14 6.34
C THR A 105 1.94 5.23 7.62
N GLY A 106 1.48 6.42 7.95
CA GLY A 106 0.64 6.69 9.11
C GLY A 106 -0.84 6.78 8.76
N LEU A 107 -1.68 6.43 9.72
CA LEU A 107 -3.14 6.58 9.66
C LEU A 107 -3.64 7.28 10.91
N LYS A 108 -4.47 8.31 10.74
CA LYS A 108 -5.15 8.98 11.84
C LYS A 108 -6.61 9.27 11.49
N ARG A 109 -7.44 9.43 12.52
CA ARG A 109 -8.86 9.82 12.34
C ARG A 109 -8.96 11.11 11.55
N ASP A 110 -9.86 11.12 10.57
CA ASP A 110 -10.29 12.34 9.89
C ASP A 110 -11.41 13.02 10.66
N ALA A 111 -11.34 14.33 10.80
CA ALA A 111 -12.40 15.13 11.40
C ALA A 111 -13.77 14.96 10.70
N ALA A 112 -13.77 14.70 9.41
CA ALA A 112 -14.98 14.40 8.63
C ALA A 112 -15.72 13.13 9.10
N SER A 113 -15.07 12.28 9.90
CA SER A 113 -15.73 11.15 10.56
C SER A 113 -16.68 11.59 11.68
N GLY A 114 -16.38 12.70 12.37
CA GLY A 114 -17.00 13.01 13.66
C GLY A 114 -16.84 11.80 14.59
N GLU A 115 -17.93 11.40 15.25
CA GLU A 115 -17.99 10.22 16.13
C GLU A 115 -18.23 8.89 15.36
N ARG A 116 -18.39 8.95 14.03
CA ARG A 116 -18.73 7.77 13.23
C ARG A 116 -17.56 6.81 13.09
N ASN A 117 -17.81 5.56 13.42
CA ASN A 117 -16.88 4.44 13.27
C ASN A 117 -17.45 3.37 12.34
N ILE A 118 -16.56 2.54 11.79
CA ILE A 118 -16.94 1.33 11.08
C ILE A 118 -17.42 0.32 12.12
N GLY A 119 -18.60 -0.26 11.92
CA GLY A 119 -19.24 -1.17 12.89
C GLY A 119 -19.95 -0.48 14.04
N GLY A 120 -20.02 0.86 14.03
CA GLY A 120 -20.68 1.67 15.05
C GLY A 120 -19.77 2.13 16.19
N THR A 121 -20.28 3.04 17.01
CA THR A 121 -19.50 3.66 18.11
C THR A 121 -19.34 2.77 19.34
N ALA A 122 -20.22 1.76 19.49
CA ALA A 122 -20.21 0.87 20.65
C ALA A 122 -19.16 -0.24 20.58
N VAL A 123 -18.47 -0.40 19.46
CA VAL A 123 -17.43 -1.43 19.28
C VAL A 123 -16.10 -0.88 19.75
N GLU A 124 -15.52 -1.47 20.79
CA GLU A 124 -14.19 -1.11 21.27
C GLU A 124 -13.15 -1.33 20.15
N GLY A 125 -12.25 -0.36 19.99
CA GLY A 125 -11.22 -0.41 18.93
C GLY A 125 -11.75 -0.22 17.50
N ALA A 126 -13.02 0.16 17.33
CA ALA A 126 -13.60 0.46 16.03
C ALA A 126 -12.81 1.57 15.32
N LYS A 127 -12.55 1.37 14.03
CA LYS A 127 -11.81 2.35 13.21
C LYS A 127 -12.72 3.47 12.77
N ALA A 128 -12.18 4.68 12.67
CA ALA A 128 -12.90 5.84 12.16
C ALA A 128 -13.50 5.57 10.77
N LEU A 129 -14.66 6.16 10.46
CA LEU A 129 -15.29 6.02 9.14
C LEU A 129 -14.37 6.52 8.03
N TYR A 130 -13.72 7.66 8.25
CA TYR A 130 -12.69 8.22 7.38
C TYR A 130 -11.39 8.39 8.15
N GLU A 131 -10.27 8.14 7.48
CA GLU A 131 -8.92 8.29 8.03
C GLU A 131 -8.04 9.06 7.05
N ILE A 132 -7.06 9.77 7.60
CA ILE A 132 -6.05 10.51 6.85
C ILE A 132 -4.80 9.62 6.77
N VAL A 133 -4.34 9.38 5.55
CA VAL A 133 -3.06 8.74 5.26
C VAL A 133 -1.99 9.82 5.16
N TYR A 134 -0.85 9.63 5.81
CA TYR A 134 0.26 10.58 5.78
C TYR A 134 1.60 9.88 5.96
N ASP A 135 2.68 10.56 5.56
CA ASP A 135 4.03 10.03 5.76
C ASP A 135 4.55 10.39 7.17
N LEU A 136 5.00 9.38 7.89
CA LEU A 136 5.68 9.50 9.17
C LEU A 136 7.14 9.88 8.95
N LYS A 137 7.72 10.62 9.91
CA LYS A 137 9.17 10.91 9.92
C LYS A 137 9.99 9.68 10.27
N GLU A 138 9.43 8.80 11.07
CA GLU A 138 10.07 7.58 11.57
C GLU A 138 9.12 6.40 11.37
N GLY A 139 9.66 5.23 11.26
CA GLY A 139 8.92 3.98 11.08
C GLY A 139 9.85 2.93 10.49
N GLU A 140 9.85 1.75 11.10
CA GLU A 140 10.75 0.66 10.76
C GLU A 140 10.04 -0.68 10.74
N VAL A 141 10.54 -1.58 9.91
CA VAL A 141 10.18 -2.99 9.89
C VAL A 141 11.37 -3.78 10.44
N LYS A 142 11.10 -4.66 11.42
CA LYS A 142 12.13 -5.57 11.95
C LYS A 142 12.01 -6.94 11.31
N HIS A 143 13.14 -7.46 10.89
CA HIS A 143 13.25 -8.80 10.35
C HIS A 143 12.94 -9.84 11.43
N LEU A 144 11.97 -10.73 11.18
CA LEU A 144 11.45 -11.67 12.19
C LEU A 144 12.53 -12.57 12.82
N ARG A 145 13.45 -13.10 12.00
CA ARG A 145 14.48 -14.05 12.45
C ARG A 145 15.65 -13.36 13.16
N THR A 146 16.08 -12.19 12.66
CA THR A 146 17.31 -11.54 13.15
C THR A 146 17.04 -10.42 14.15
N GLY A 147 15.81 -9.92 14.23
CA GLY A 147 15.43 -8.73 15.02
C GLY A 147 15.99 -7.40 14.49
N ARG A 148 16.80 -7.43 13.42
CA ARG A 148 17.41 -6.24 12.85
C ARG A 148 16.40 -5.42 12.09
N VAL A 149 16.59 -4.10 12.08
CA VAL A 149 15.85 -3.20 11.22
C VAL A 149 16.18 -3.50 9.76
N ALA A 150 15.15 -3.64 8.94
CA ALA A 150 15.29 -3.84 7.51
C ALA A 150 15.29 -2.47 6.80
N GLU A 151 16.37 -2.17 6.12
CA GLU A 151 16.48 -0.96 5.30
C GLU A 151 15.69 -1.15 3.99
N PRO A 152 14.96 -0.11 3.53
CA PRO A 152 14.23 -0.18 2.26
C PRO A 152 15.17 -0.51 1.10
N THR A 153 14.94 -1.65 0.48
CA THR A 153 15.76 -2.12 -0.65
C THR A 153 14.85 -2.77 -1.70
N PHE A 154 15.06 -2.44 -2.96
CA PHE A 154 14.27 -3.04 -4.05
C PHE A 154 14.68 -4.51 -4.25
N PRO A 155 13.72 -5.42 -4.43
CA PRO A 155 14.00 -6.86 -4.53
C PRO A 155 14.77 -7.25 -5.81
N PHE A 156 14.79 -6.37 -6.82
CA PHE A 156 15.57 -6.54 -8.05
C PHE A 156 15.89 -5.17 -8.67
N PRO A 157 16.95 -5.09 -9.51
CA PRO A 157 17.31 -3.84 -10.16
C PRO A 157 16.32 -3.48 -11.26
N ALA A 158 15.93 -2.22 -11.32
CA ALA A 158 15.28 -1.57 -12.45
C ALA A 158 15.72 -0.11 -12.48
N LYS A 159 15.92 0.44 -13.67
CA LYS A 159 16.24 1.87 -13.84
C LYS A 159 14.95 2.67 -13.65
N PHE A 160 14.98 3.71 -12.86
CA PHE A 160 13.85 4.60 -12.68
C PHE A 160 14.33 6.02 -12.35
N ALA A 161 13.49 7.00 -12.67
CA ALA A 161 13.73 8.38 -12.29
C ALA A 161 13.09 8.62 -10.91
N ALA A 162 13.92 8.73 -9.87
CA ALA A 162 13.42 9.08 -8.55
C ALA A 162 12.99 10.55 -8.51
N PRO A 163 11.85 10.88 -7.87
CA PRO A 163 11.47 12.26 -7.59
C PRO A 163 12.54 12.97 -6.73
N LYS A 164 12.51 14.28 -6.69
CA LYS A 164 13.41 15.07 -5.82
C LYS A 164 12.93 14.96 -4.38
N ASN A 165 13.79 14.53 -3.46
CA ASN A 165 13.48 14.31 -2.03
C ASN A 165 12.21 13.44 -1.80
N PRO A 166 12.13 12.25 -2.38
CA PRO A 166 10.92 11.44 -2.33
C PRO A 166 10.71 10.78 -0.96
N SER A 167 9.45 10.60 -0.57
CA SER A 167 9.10 9.64 0.49
C SER A 167 9.43 8.21 0.08
N ARG A 168 9.44 7.28 1.04
CA ARG A 168 9.67 5.84 0.73
C ARG A 168 8.62 5.30 -0.26
N ARG A 169 7.36 5.72 -0.12
CA ARG A 169 6.27 5.30 -1.02
C ARG A 169 6.42 5.86 -2.43
N GLU A 170 6.86 7.11 -2.56
CA GLU A 170 7.13 7.73 -3.87
C GLU A 170 8.31 7.07 -4.58
N GLN A 171 9.36 6.69 -3.85
CA GLN A 171 10.47 5.91 -4.39
C GLN A 171 9.99 4.56 -4.91
N LEU A 172 9.20 3.84 -4.09
CA LEU A 172 8.65 2.54 -4.47
C LEU A 172 7.73 2.67 -5.69
N ALA A 173 6.84 3.66 -5.71
CA ALA A 173 5.93 3.89 -6.82
C ALA A 173 6.69 4.15 -8.12
N ALA A 174 7.73 5.00 -8.09
CA ALA A 174 8.56 5.28 -9.25
C ALA A 174 9.29 4.03 -9.77
N TRP A 175 9.77 3.18 -8.86
CA TRP A 175 10.42 1.92 -9.22
C TRP A 175 9.41 0.88 -9.75
N VAL A 176 8.26 0.71 -9.10
CA VAL A 176 7.19 -0.23 -9.53
C VAL A 176 6.75 0.10 -10.94
N THR A 177 6.43 1.36 -11.21
CA THR A 177 5.85 1.81 -12.49
C THR A 177 6.90 2.20 -13.54
N SER A 178 8.16 1.82 -13.32
CA SER A 178 9.21 2.07 -14.30
C SER A 178 9.02 1.20 -15.54
N PRO A 179 9.22 1.74 -16.76
CA PRO A 179 9.24 0.94 -17.99
C PRO A 179 10.31 -0.17 -18.00
N ASP A 180 11.37 -0.02 -17.20
CA ASP A 180 12.43 -1.03 -17.02
C ASP A 180 12.03 -2.15 -16.05
N ASN A 181 10.91 -2.01 -15.35
CA ASN A 181 10.40 -3.02 -14.43
C ASN A 181 9.59 -4.10 -15.17
N ARG A 182 10.26 -5.20 -15.49
CA ARG A 182 9.67 -6.32 -16.26
C ARG A 182 8.45 -6.95 -15.57
N TYR A 183 8.44 -6.97 -14.25
CA TYR A 183 7.34 -7.59 -13.49
C TYR A 183 6.06 -6.74 -13.58
N PHE A 184 6.20 -5.42 -13.59
CA PHE A 184 5.05 -4.53 -13.77
C PHE A 184 4.41 -4.66 -15.17
N ALA A 185 5.22 -4.85 -16.20
CA ALA A 185 4.74 -5.05 -17.57
C ALA A 185 4.04 -6.41 -17.77
N MET A 186 4.21 -7.36 -16.83
CA MET A 186 3.62 -8.70 -16.90
C MET A 186 2.42 -8.90 -15.97
N SER A 187 2.10 -7.89 -15.14
CA SER A 187 1.02 -7.95 -14.15
C SER A 187 -0.38 -7.68 -14.73
#